data_a6ba595ef58bb2f8fe06fd932d9ea4b7
#
_entry.id   a6ba595ef58bb2f8fe06fd932d9ea4b7
#
_cell.length_a   1.000
_cell.length_b   1.000
_cell.length_c   1.000
_cell.angle_alpha   90.00
_cell.angle_beta   90.00
_cell.angle_gamma   90.00
#
_symmetry.space_group_name_H-M   'P 1'
#
loop_
_entity.id
_entity.type
_entity.pdbx_description
1 polymer ?
#
loop_
_entity_poly.entity_id
_entity_poly.type
_entity_poly.pdbx_seq_one_letter_code
_entity_poly.pdbx_strand_id
1 'polypeptide(L)'
;ALIPAAPMSGLNVPPETVLMPLANTIPAAESSTNARIPRTRIASVLGTMRAIGELQPRVNVVALIPSCENLPSSCAVKPGDVVKSLSGQTIEILNTDAEGRLILCDALTYSERFNPAAVIDIATLTGACVVALGSVNSGLFSNNDQLADQLIRASRESGDPAWHMPIDEDYQEQLKSNFADMANIGTPGAGAVIAACFLARFTKAYPWAHLDIAGTAWKGGAVKGATGRPVPLLSQFLIDRAK
;
A
#
# COMPACT_ATOMS: atom_id res chain seq x y z
N ALA A 1 11.14 14.64 5.40
CA ALA A 1 10.60 13.95 4.22
C ALA A 1 11.44 12.70 3.97
N LEU A 2 10.78 11.55 3.86
CA LEU A 2 11.45 10.25 3.65
C LEU A 2 11.84 10.05 2.17
N ILE A 3 11.26 10.81 1.28
CA ILE A 3 11.56 10.79 -0.16
C ILE A 3 11.99 12.19 -0.59
N PRO A 4 13.20 12.40 -1.20
CA PRO A 4 13.58 13.68 -1.74
C PRO A 4 12.67 14.04 -2.92
N ALA A 5 12.03 15.20 -2.86
CA ALA A 5 11.19 15.71 -3.94
C ALA A 5 12.06 16.14 -5.12
N ALA A 6 12.18 15.31 -6.14
CA ALA A 6 12.71 15.75 -7.43
C ALA A 6 11.66 16.63 -8.15
N PRO A 7 12.03 17.80 -8.69
CA PRO A 7 11.11 18.62 -9.47
C PRO A 7 10.86 17.94 -10.81
N MET A 8 9.65 17.42 -11.00
CA MET A 8 9.16 16.95 -12.31
C MET A 8 8.11 17.93 -12.82
N SER A 9 8.56 19.08 -13.31
CA SER A 9 7.72 19.99 -14.09
C SER A 9 7.60 19.44 -15.51
N GLY A 10 6.38 19.10 -15.95
CA GLY A 10 6.09 18.81 -17.35
C GLY A 10 5.51 17.45 -17.70
N LEU A 11 5.12 16.60 -16.75
CA LEU A 11 4.36 15.39 -17.07
C LEU A 11 2.90 15.76 -17.35
N ASN A 12 2.53 15.78 -18.62
CA ASN A 12 1.13 15.82 -19.04
C ASN A 12 0.55 14.42 -18.87
N VAL A 13 -0.04 14.14 -17.70
CA VAL A 13 -0.63 12.84 -17.38
C VAL A 13 -2.11 12.85 -17.80
N PRO A 14 -2.57 11.93 -18.64
CA PRO A 14 -3.98 11.88 -19.02
C PRO A 14 -4.92 11.66 -17.84
N PRO A 15 -6.17 12.19 -17.89
CA PRO A 15 -7.10 12.19 -16.76
C PRO A 15 -7.57 10.80 -16.29
N GLU A 16 -7.46 9.76 -17.12
CA GLU A 16 -7.81 8.36 -16.80
C GLU A 16 -6.61 7.56 -16.27
N THR A 17 -5.74 8.18 -15.48
CA THR A 17 -4.54 7.50 -14.96
C THR A 17 -4.83 6.78 -13.65
N VAL A 18 -4.51 5.49 -13.60
CA VAL A 18 -4.52 4.65 -12.39
C VAL A 18 -3.12 4.55 -11.82
N LEU A 19 -2.97 4.80 -10.53
CA LEU A 19 -1.71 4.69 -9.81
C LEU A 19 -1.69 3.45 -8.91
N MET A 20 -0.53 2.79 -8.84
CA MET A 20 -0.32 1.61 -8.02
C MET A 20 0.96 1.76 -7.17
N PRO A 21 0.89 2.44 -6.01
CA PRO A 21 1.99 2.45 -5.05
C PRO A 21 2.13 1.11 -4.31
N LEU A 22 3.37 0.69 -4.07
CA LEU A 22 3.70 -0.51 -3.30
C LEU A 22 4.77 -0.21 -2.26
N ALA A 23 4.49 -0.46 -0.99
CA ALA A 23 5.52 -0.36 0.04
C ALA A 23 6.54 -1.49 -0.05
N ASN A 24 7.81 -1.14 -0.03
CA ASN A 24 8.92 -2.09 0.02
C ASN A 24 9.91 -1.71 1.12
N THR A 25 10.00 -2.53 2.17
CA THR A 25 11.05 -2.45 3.19
C THR A 25 11.97 -3.67 3.06
N ILE A 26 13.27 -3.46 3.20
CA ILE A 26 14.29 -4.50 3.10
C ILE A 26 14.71 -4.91 4.53
N PRO A 27 14.42 -6.12 5.01
CA PRO A 27 14.82 -6.57 6.33
C PRO A 27 16.35 -6.68 6.49
N ALA A 28 16.83 -6.41 7.69
CA ALA A 28 18.26 -6.42 8.06
C ALA A 28 19.00 -7.73 7.76
N ALA A 29 18.33 -8.87 7.85
CA ALA A 29 18.94 -10.19 7.67
C ALA A 29 19.35 -10.50 6.22
N GLU A 30 18.92 -9.71 5.25
CA GLU A 30 19.21 -9.95 3.82
C GLU A 30 20.36 -9.08 3.27
N SER A 31 20.95 -8.19 4.09
CA SER A 31 21.95 -7.22 3.61
C SER A 31 23.39 -7.76 3.52
N SER A 32 23.70 -8.96 4.05
CA SER A 32 25.09 -9.38 4.23
C SER A 32 25.71 -10.19 3.08
N THR A 33 24.93 -10.75 2.15
CA THR A 33 25.49 -11.42 0.95
C THR A 33 24.44 -11.53 -0.16
N ASN A 34 24.55 -10.73 -1.20
CA ASN A 34 23.61 -10.68 -2.33
C ASN A 34 22.20 -10.21 -1.91
N ALA A 35 22.02 -8.93 -1.68
CA ALA A 35 20.72 -8.30 -1.45
C ALA A 35 19.75 -8.60 -2.60
N ARG A 36 19.11 -9.74 -2.53
CA ARG A 36 17.91 -10.03 -3.32
C ARG A 36 16.80 -9.26 -2.66
N ILE A 37 16.48 -8.09 -3.20
CA ILE A 37 15.22 -7.38 -2.91
C ILE A 37 14.14 -8.45 -2.75
N PRO A 38 13.35 -8.46 -1.65
CA PRO A 38 12.29 -9.45 -1.47
C PRO A 38 11.38 -9.44 -2.70
N ARG A 39 11.58 -10.38 -3.60
CA ARG A 39 10.97 -10.40 -4.94
C ARG A 39 9.45 -10.44 -4.89
N THR A 40 8.89 -10.87 -3.78
CA THR A 40 7.45 -11.02 -3.58
C THR A 40 6.68 -9.72 -3.43
N ARG A 41 7.28 -8.67 -2.87
CA ARG A 41 6.59 -7.39 -2.61
C ARG A 41 6.57 -6.49 -3.83
N ILE A 42 7.68 -6.37 -4.55
CA ILE A 42 7.77 -5.63 -5.82
C ILE A 42 7.06 -6.39 -6.95
N ALA A 43 6.97 -7.72 -6.83
CA ALA A 43 6.44 -8.59 -7.86
C ALA A 43 4.99 -8.30 -8.26
N SER A 44 4.13 -7.85 -7.34
CA SER A 44 2.72 -7.58 -7.63
C SER A 44 2.55 -6.42 -8.62
N VAL A 45 3.23 -5.29 -8.36
CA VAL A 45 3.18 -4.14 -9.28
C VAL A 45 3.87 -4.45 -10.59
N LEU A 46 5.10 -5.01 -10.56
CA LEU A 46 5.82 -5.38 -11.77
C LEU A 46 5.08 -6.47 -12.58
N GLY A 47 4.47 -7.44 -11.90
CA GLY A 47 3.66 -8.48 -12.53
C GLY A 47 2.43 -7.90 -13.23
N THR A 48 1.73 -6.97 -12.58
CA THR A 48 0.60 -6.25 -13.18
C THR A 48 1.06 -5.38 -14.34
N MET A 49 2.14 -4.61 -14.20
CA MET A 49 2.69 -3.80 -15.29
C MET A 49 3.11 -4.64 -16.49
N ARG A 50 3.68 -5.84 -16.25
CA ARG A 50 3.99 -6.79 -17.32
C ARG A 50 2.72 -7.29 -18.01
N ALA A 51 1.72 -7.71 -17.24
CA ALA A 51 0.45 -8.22 -17.79
C ALA A 51 -0.24 -7.17 -18.66
N ILE A 52 -0.36 -5.92 -18.21
CA ILE A 52 -0.98 -4.85 -19.00
C ILE A 52 -0.11 -4.41 -20.19
N GLY A 53 1.21 -4.51 -20.08
CA GLY A 53 2.12 -4.28 -21.22
C GLY A 53 1.94 -5.30 -22.33
N GLU A 54 1.61 -6.55 -22.01
CA GLU A 54 1.30 -7.61 -22.98
C GLU A 54 -0.14 -7.48 -23.52
N LEU A 55 -1.11 -7.15 -22.65
CA LEU A 55 -2.55 -7.05 -23.01
C LEU A 55 -2.91 -5.72 -23.70
N GLN A 56 -2.14 -4.67 -23.46
CA GLN A 56 -2.33 -3.32 -24.01
C GLN A 56 -3.77 -2.76 -23.85
N PRO A 57 -4.38 -2.80 -22.66
CA PRO A 57 -5.67 -2.17 -22.44
C PRO A 57 -5.57 -0.65 -22.62
N ARG A 58 -6.65 0.00 -23.03
CA ARG A 58 -6.72 1.46 -23.22
C ARG A 58 -6.84 2.19 -21.87
N VAL A 59 -5.83 2.06 -21.03
CA VAL A 59 -5.75 2.70 -19.71
C VAL A 59 -4.34 3.19 -19.46
N ASN A 60 -4.20 4.36 -18.83
CA ASN A 60 -2.91 4.87 -18.41
C ASN A 60 -2.61 4.38 -17.01
N VAL A 61 -1.46 3.76 -16.80
CA VAL A 61 -1.05 3.22 -15.50
C VAL A 61 0.33 3.73 -15.13
N VAL A 62 0.45 4.24 -13.92
CA VAL A 62 1.73 4.62 -13.32
C VAL A 62 1.99 3.73 -12.12
N ALA A 63 3.13 3.09 -12.08
CA ALA A 63 3.59 2.28 -10.96
C ALA A 63 4.58 3.08 -10.11
N LEU A 64 4.36 3.11 -8.79
CA LEU A 64 5.27 3.70 -7.82
C LEU A 64 5.76 2.60 -6.87
N ILE A 65 7.08 2.50 -6.68
CA ILE A 65 7.70 1.52 -5.80
C ILE A 65 8.59 2.26 -4.81
N PRO A 66 8.03 2.83 -3.72
CA PRO A 66 8.85 3.43 -2.68
C PRO A 66 9.66 2.33 -2.00
N SER A 67 10.99 2.52 -1.98
CA SER A 67 11.92 1.53 -1.44
C SER A 67 12.88 2.22 -0.49
N CYS A 68 13.06 1.65 0.70
CA CYS A 68 14.03 2.10 1.69
C CYS A 68 14.71 0.92 2.37
N GLU A 69 15.89 1.16 2.92
CA GLU A 69 16.52 0.21 3.83
C GLU A 69 15.77 0.19 5.17
N ASN A 70 15.63 -1.00 5.74
CA ASN A 70 15.04 -1.23 7.07
C ASN A 70 16.04 -2.00 7.92
N LEU A 71 17.04 -1.28 8.44
CA LEU A 71 18.19 -1.82 9.16
C LEU A 71 18.32 -1.19 10.54
N PRO A 72 18.65 -1.98 11.59
CA PRO A 72 19.06 -1.43 12.87
C PRO A 72 20.34 -0.59 12.71
N SER A 73 20.33 0.62 13.22
CA SER A 73 21.51 1.48 13.25
C SER A 73 21.41 2.51 14.37
N SER A 74 22.50 3.22 14.66
CA SER A 74 22.50 4.33 15.61
C SER A 74 21.63 5.51 15.14
N CYS A 75 21.43 5.63 13.83
CA CYS A 75 20.61 6.68 13.20
C CYS A 75 19.19 6.20 12.82
N ALA A 76 18.84 4.93 13.10
CA ALA A 76 17.49 4.42 12.83
C ALA A 76 16.45 5.13 13.70
N VAL A 77 15.25 5.27 13.17
CA VAL A 77 14.08 5.79 13.90
C VAL A 77 13.79 4.94 15.12
N LYS A 78 13.43 5.58 16.22
CA LYS A 78 13.16 4.95 17.50
C LYS A 78 11.74 5.26 17.97
N PRO A 79 11.14 4.41 18.83
CA PRO A 79 9.90 4.76 19.50
C PRO A 79 10.04 6.09 20.26
N GLY A 80 9.05 6.98 20.09
CA GLY A 80 9.05 8.34 20.64
C GLY A 80 9.58 9.40 19.65
N ASP A 81 10.19 9.02 18.54
CA ASP A 81 10.57 9.98 17.51
C ASP A 81 9.32 10.56 16.83
N VAL A 82 9.41 11.84 16.43
CA VAL A 82 8.40 12.50 15.60
C VAL A 82 9.01 12.79 14.23
N VAL A 83 8.41 12.23 13.20
CA VAL A 83 8.84 12.43 11.82
C VAL A 83 7.84 13.28 11.05
N LYS A 84 8.29 13.95 10.00
CA LYS A 84 7.45 14.75 9.12
C LYS A 84 7.31 14.06 7.77
N SER A 85 6.06 13.78 7.37
CA SER A 85 5.73 13.21 6.06
C SER A 85 5.88 14.23 4.93
N LEU A 86 5.85 13.75 3.68
CA LEU A 86 5.87 14.58 2.48
C LEU A 86 4.67 15.54 2.42
N SER A 87 3.52 15.18 3.00
CA SER A 87 2.35 16.05 3.10
C SER A 87 2.50 17.19 4.10
N GLY A 88 3.56 17.17 4.90
CA GLY A 88 3.80 18.12 5.98
C GLY A 88 3.23 17.71 7.35
N GLN A 89 2.40 16.67 7.41
CA GLN A 89 1.88 16.14 8.66
C GLN A 89 2.98 15.49 9.48
N THR A 90 2.94 15.69 10.80
CA THR A 90 3.87 15.07 11.76
C THR A 90 3.31 13.76 12.28
N ILE A 91 4.17 12.77 12.48
CA ILE A 91 3.82 11.42 12.90
C ILE A 91 4.68 11.01 14.08
N GLU A 92 4.05 10.69 15.21
CA GLU A 92 4.72 10.08 16.36
C GLU A 92 4.92 8.59 16.11
N ILE A 93 6.15 8.11 16.23
CA ILE A 93 6.50 6.70 16.06
C ILE A 93 6.36 5.99 17.40
N LEU A 94 5.29 5.24 17.57
CA LEU A 94 5.08 4.43 18.77
C LEU A 94 5.60 3.00 18.58
N ASN A 95 5.63 2.50 17.34
CA ASN A 95 6.15 1.19 16.99
C ASN A 95 6.93 1.27 15.68
N THR A 96 8.20 0.93 15.71
CA THR A 96 9.09 0.93 14.55
C THR A 96 8.84 -0.21 13.57
N ASP A 97 8.13 -1.28 13.96
CA ASP A 97 7.68 -2.38 13.08
C ASP A 97 6.45 -1.99 12.22
N ALA A 98 5.91 -0.79 12.41
CA ALA A 98 4.89 -0.20 11.58
C ALA A 98 5.48 0.81 10.57
N GLU A 99 6.60 0.48 9.94
CA GLU A 99 7.37 1.30 9.01
C GLU A 99 6.76 1.34 7.60
N GLY A 100 6.11 0.26 7.18
CA GLY A 100 5.55 0.13 5.83
C GLY A 100 4.54 1.22 5.50
N ARG A 101 3.70 1.59 6.46
CA ARG A 101 2.74 2.70 6.29
C ARG A 101 3.39 4.07 6.22
N LEU A 102 4.58 4.25 6.80
CA LEU A 102 5.33 5.51 6.75
C LEU A 102 5.89 5.78 5.36
N ILE A 103 6.42 4.77 4.67
CA ILE A 103 6.88 4.94 3.28
C ILE A 103 5.71 5.03 2.31
N LEU A 104 4.58 4.35 2.59
CA LEU A 104 3.36 4.46 1.79
C LEU A 104 2.74 5.85 1.86
N CYS A 105 2.68 6.49 3.03
CA CYS A 105 2.04 7.80 3.15
C CYS A 105 2.75 8.87 2.28
N ASP A 106 4.07 8.79 2.13
CA ASP A 106 4.83 9.67 1.24
C ASP A 106 4.57 9.35 -0.24
N ALA A 107 4.48 8.06 -0.60
CA ALA A 107 4.13 7.65 -1.96
C ALA A 107 2.69 8.05 -2.34
N LEU A 108 1.75 7.95 -1.41
CA LEU A 108 0.37 8.38 -1.60
C LEU A 108 0.29 9.91 -1.79
N THR A 109 0.99 10.68 -0.98
CA THR A 109 1.11 12.14 -1.16
C THR A 109 1.76 12.47 -2.51
N TYR A 110 2.82 11.74 -2.89
CA TYR A 110 3.48 11.94 -4.18
C TYR A 110 2.55 11.63 -5.36
N SER A 111 1.60 10.72 -5.19
CA SER A 111 0.64 10.31 -6.21
C SER A 111 -0.27 11.46 -6.68
N GLU A 112 -0.52 12.47 -5.85
CA GLU A 112 -1.34 13.66 -6.19
C GLU A 112 -0.83 14.39 -7.43
N ARG A 113 0.48 14.35 -7.69
CA ARG A 113 1.12 15.01 -8.85
C ARG A 113 0.63 14.51 -10.20
N PHE A 114 0.09 13.30 -10.24
CA PHE A 114 -0.39 12.66 -11.46
C PHE A 114 -1.88 12.92 -11.70
N ASN A 115 -2.58 13.63 -10.80
CA ASN A 115 -4.03 13.83 -10.87
C ASN A 115 -4.78 12.54 -11.20
N PRO A 116 -4.62 11.46 -10.41
CA PRO A 116 -5.07 10.13 -10.78
C PRO A 116 -6.59 9.98 -10.70
N ALA A 117 -7.17 9.21 -11.62
CA ALA A 117 -8.57 8.79 -11.55
C ALA A 117 -8.82 7.77 -10.44
N ALA A 118 -7.81 6.99 -10.05
CA ALA A 118 -7.80 6.11 -8.89
C ALA A 118 -6.38 5.76 -8.48
N VAL A 119 -6.19 5.53 -7.18
CA VAL A 119 -4.93 5.02 -6.61
C VAL A 119 -5.21 3.73 -5.86
N ILE A 120 -4.45 2.67 -6.16
CA ILE A 120 -4.56 1.39 -5.47
C ILE A 120 -3.20 1.03 -4.90
N ASP A 121 -3.00 1.19 -3.62
CA ASP A 121 -1.77 0.75 -2.98
C ASP A 121 -1.87 -0.68 -2.46
N ILE A 122 -0.72 -1.35 -2.42
CA ILE A 122 -0.62 -2.77 -2.11
C ILE A 122 0.52 -2.98 -1.13
N ALA A 123 0.26 -3.66 -0.03
CA ALA A 123 1.32 -4.02 0.91
C ALA A 123 0.99 -5.30 1.68
N THR A 124 2.02 -6.01 2.13
CA THR A 124 1.93 -6.98 3.22
C THR A 124 1.96 -6.21 4.54
N LEU A 125 0.86 -5.44 4.80
CA LEU A 125 0.94 -4.34 5.76
C LEU A 125 0.81 -4.81 7.20
N THR A 126 -0.14 -5.72 7.48
CA THR A 126 -0.46 -6.04 8.87
C THR A 126 -0.62 -7.54 9.14
N GLY A 127 -0.02 -7.99 10.24
CA GLY A 127 -0.36 -9.30 10.82
C GLY A 127 -1.82 -9.39 11.27
N ALA A 128 -2.45 -8.26 11.61
CA ALA A 128 -3.85 -8.18 11.98
C ALA A 128 -4.78 -8.59 10.83
N CYS A 129 -4.44 -8.28 9.59
CA CYS A 129 -5.18 -8.74 8.41
C CYS A 129 -5.09 -10.27 8.26
N VAL A 130 -3.92 -10.85 8.54
CA VAL A 130 -3.74 -12.31 8.54
C VAL A 130 -4.62 -12.97 9.63
N VAL A 131 -4.69 -12.38 10.81
CA VAL A 131 -5.56 -12.87 11.90
C VAL A 131 -7.04 -12.78 11.51
N ALA A 132 -7.46 -11.70 10.86
CA ALA A 132 -8.85 -11.46 10.50
C ALA A 132 -9.34 -12.33 9.32
N LEU A 133 -8.53 -12.46 8.26
CA LEU A 133 -8.94 -13.03 6.96
C LEU A 133 -8.16 -14.29 6.56
N GLY A 134 -7.13 -14.67 7.33
CA GLY A 134 -6.28 -15.81 7.01
C GLY A 134 -5.53 -15.61 5.69
N SER A 135 -5.45 -16.68 4.90
CA SER A 135 -4.75 -16.71 3.60
C SER A 135 -5.71 -16.78 2.40
N VAL A 136 -7.00 -16.57 2.61
CA VAL A 136 -8.03 -16.71 1.56
C VAL A 136 -8.34 -15.39 0.89
N ASN A 137 -8.72 -14.38 1.66
CA ASN A 137 -9.05 -13.06 1.14
C ASN A 137 -7.93 -12.05 1.43
N SER A 138 -7.64 -11.18 0.47
CA SER A 138 -6.89 -9.94 0.73
C SER A 138 -7.81 -8.93 1.42
N GLY A 139 -7.28 -8.12 2.35
CA GLY A 139 -8.05 -7.04 2.95
C GLY A 139 -8.15 -5.86 1.99
N LEU A 140 -9.36 -5.45 1.62
CA LEU A 140 -9.62 -4.26 0.81
C LEU A 140 -10.15 -3.15 1.71
N PHE A 141 -9.57 -1.96 1.63
CA PHE A 141 -10.02 -0.74 2.28
C PHE A 141 -10.13 0.36 1.24
N SER A 142 -11.10 1.27 1.34
CA SER A 142 -11.26 2.33 0.35
C SER A 142 -11.97 3.55 0.94
N ASN A 143 -11.60 4.74 0.47
CA ASN A 143 -12.32 5.99 0.75
C ASN A 143 -13.44 6.26 -0.28
N ASN A 144 -13.70 5.31 -1.19
CA ASN A 144 -14.66 5.46 -2.28
C ASN A 144 -15.37 4.12 -2.56
N ASP A 145 -16.68 4.07 -2.28
CA ASP A 145 -17.49 2.85 -2.40
C ASP A 145 -17.52 2.32 -3.84
N GLN A 146 -17.60 3.21 -4.83
CA GLN A 146 -17.63 2.81 -6.23
C GLN A 146 -16.32 2.11 -6.64
N LEU A 147 -15.17 2.61 -6.17
CA LEU A 147 -13.88 1.97 -6.40
C LEU A 147 -13.79 0.62 -5.68
N ALA A 148 -14.28 0.55 -4.45
CA ALA A 148 -14.34 -0.70 -3.69
C ALA A 148 -15.19 -1.76 -4.43
N ASP A 149 -16.38 -1.40 -4.92
CA ASP A 149 -17.26 -2.30 -5.67
C ASP A 149 -16.63 -2.80 -6.96
N GLN A 150 -15.92 -1.91 -7.69
CA GLN A 150 -15.17 -2.28 -8.90
C GLN A 150 -14.09 -3.32 -8.59
N LEU A 151 -13.31 -3.12 -7.51
CA LEU A 151 -12.26 -4.04 -7.08
C LEU A 151 -12.84 -5.37 -6.57
N ILE A 152 -13.94 -5.36 -5.81
CA ILE A 152 -14.62 -6.58 -5.36
C ILE A 152 -15.17 -7.37 -6.56
N ARG A 153 -15.74 -6.71 -7.56
CA ARG A 153 -16.17 -7.39 -8.80
C ARG A 153 -14.98 -8.02 -9.51
N ALA A 154 -13.92 -7.26 -9.75
CA ALA A 154 -12.71 -7.77 -10.39
C ALA A 154 -12.08 -8.93 -9.61
N SER A 155 -12.13 -8.90 -8.27
CA SER A 155 -11.63 -9.97 -7.42
C SER A 155 -12.36 -11.30 -7.61
N ARG A 156 -13.68 -11.24 -7.82
CA ARG A 156 -14.52 -12.41 -8.09
C ARG A 156 -14.30 -12.96 -9.49
N GLU A 157 -14.25 -12.08 -10.49
CA GLU A 157 -14.05 -12.46 -11.88
C GLU A 157 -12.67 -13.07 -12.14
N SER A 158 -11.64 -12.57 -11.47
CA SER A 158 -10.27 -13.08 -11.59
C SER A 158 -9.97 -14.32 -10.72
N GLY A 159 -10.87 -14.70 -9.80
CA GLY A 159 -10.62 -15.75 -8.83
C GLY A 159 -9.56 -15.40 -7.78
N ASP A 160 -9.28 -14.11 -7.59
CA ASP A 160 -8.31 -13.56 -6.60
C ASP A 160 -9.08 -12.77 -5.52
N PRO A 161 -9.69 -13.47 -4.53
CA PRO A 161 -10.71 -12.89 -3.66
C PRO A 161 -10.15 -11.83 -2.71
N ALA A 162 -10.93 -10.75 -2.55
CA ALA A 162 -10.72 -9.70 -1.56
C ALA A 162 -12.00 -9.48 -0.73
N TRP A 163 -11.84 -8.95 0.48
CA TRP A 163 -12.93 -8.62 1.39
C TRP A 163 -12.86 -7.15 1.79
N HIS A 164 -13.98 -6.42 1.60
CA HIS A 164 -14.06 -5.01 1.95
C HIS A 164 -14.19 -4.84 3.45
N MET A 165 -13.26 -4.11 4.05
CA MET A 165 -13.13 -3.83 5.48
C MET A 165 -13.44 -2.34 5.73
N PRO A 166 -13.96 -1.99 6.93
CA PRO A 166 -14.35 -0.62 7.26
C PRO A 166 -13.16 0.31 7.46
N ILE A 167 -13.38 1.63 7.24
CA ILE A 167 -12.47 2.72 7.63
C ILE A 167 -13.25 3.89 8.25
N ASP A 168 -14.27 3.58 9.07
CA ASP A 168 -15.16 4.58 9.66
C ASP A 168 -14.41 5.58 10.53
N GLU A 169 -14.98 6.79 10.70
CA GLU A 169 -14.36 7.90 11.44
C GLU A 169 -14.03 7.56 12.89
N ASP A 170 -14.83 6.71 13.53
CA ASP A 170 -14.61 6.28 14.91
C ASP A 170 -13.25 5.61 15.14
N TYR A 171 -12.71 4.94 14.12
CA TYR A 171 -11.37 4.35 14.20
C TYR A 171 -10.24 5.39 14.14
N GLN A 172 -10.48 6.56 13.57
CA GLN A 172 -9.49 7.65 13.46
C GLN A 172 -9.06 8.19 14.83
N GLU A 173 -9.94 8.09 15.83
CA GLU A 173 -9.67 8.51 17.21
C GLU A 173 -8.45 7.78 17.81
N GLN A 174 -8.21 6.54 17.38
CA GLN A 174 -7.08 5.75 17.88
C GLN A 174 -5.71 6.24 17.37
N LEU A 175 -5.69 7.06 16.34
CA LEU A 175 -4.46 7.64 15.78
C LEU A 175 -4.07 8.97 16.43
N LYS A 176 -4.78 9.44 17.44
CA LYS A 176 -4.42 10.68 18.16
C LYS A 176 -3.07 10.56 18.83
N SER A 177 -2.27 11.62 18.73
CA SER A 177 -1.00 11.80 19.43
C SER A 177 -1.05 13.07 20.26
N ASN A 178 -0.32 13.10 21.36
CA ASN A 178 -0.13 14.30 22.17
C ASN A 178 1.04 15.17 21.68
N PHE A 179 1.87 14.65 20.77
CA PHE A 179 3.14 15.26 20.35
C PHE A 179 3.23 15.53 18.85
N ALA A 180 2.29 14.98 18.07
CA ALA A 180 2.26 15.08 16.62
C ALA A 180 0.81 15.16 16.10
N ASP A 181 0.62 15.37 14.80
CA ASP A 181 -0.71 15.37 14.19
C ASP A 181 -1.37 13.99 14.28
N MET A 182 -0.56 12.92 14.34
CA MET A 182 -1.03 11.55 14.53
C MET A 182 0.08 10.62 15.05
N ALA A 183 -0.32 9.45 15.57
CA ALA A 183 0.57 8.33 15.83
C ALA A 183 0.60 7.36 14.67
N ASN A 184 1.70 6.58 14.54
CA ASN A 184 1.79 5.58 13.47
C ASN A 184 1.02 4.28 13.75
N ILE A 185 0.61 4.04 15.00
CA ILE A 185 -0.26 2.93 15.41
C ILE A 185 -1.35 3.40 16.38
N GLY A 186 -2.41 2.61 16.53
CA GLY A 186 -3.43 2.78 17.57
C GLY A 186 -3.22 1.83 18.74
N THR A 187 -4.24 1.74 19.58
CA THR A 187 -4.34 0.77 20.69
C THR A 187 -4.51 -0.67 20.16
N PRO A 188 -4.31 -1.70 21.01
CA PRO A 188 -4.58 -3.09 20.62
C PRO A 188 -6.01 -3.29 20.13
N GLY A 189 -6.16 -3.97 18.98
CA GLY A 189 -7.41 -4.22 18.30
C GLY A 189 -7.51 -3.50 16.95
N ALA A 190 -8.30 -4.03 16.02
CA ALA A 190 -8.57 -3.47 14.69
C ALA A 190 -7.31 -3.04 13.88
N GLY A 191 -6.15 -3.67 14.09
CA GLY A 191 -4.86 -3.20 13.60
C GLY A 191 -4.79 -3.00 12.07
N ALA A 192 -5.50 -3.81 11.28
CA ALA A 192 -5.57 -3.64 9.83
C ALA A 192 -6.41 -2.40 9.47
N VAL A 193 -7.53 -2.21 10.16
CA VAL A 193 -8.41 -1.04 9.99
C VAL A 193 -7.68 0.25 10.35
N ILE A 194 -6.99 0.26 11.49
CA ILE A 194 -6.20 1.43 11.96
C ILE A 194 -5.07 1.76 10.97
N ALA A 195 -4.41 0.75 10.40
CA ALA A 195 -3.40 0.96 9.37
C ALA A 195 -3.99 1.61 8.12
N ALA A 196 -5.16 1.16 7.66
CA ALA A 196 -5.87 1.76 6.54
C ALA A 196 -6.37 3.17 6.87
N CYS A 197 -6.89 3.42 8.08
CA CYS A 197 -7.26 4.75 8.57
C CYS A 197 -6.08 5.72 8.58
N PHE A 198 -4.88 5.25 8.93
CA PHE A 198 -3.66 6.05 8.83
C PHE A 198 -3.39 6.45 7.37
N LEU A 199 -3.40 5.49 6.43
CA LEU A 199 -3.17 5.76 5.00
C LEU A 199 -4.24 6.68 4.41
N ALA A 200 -5.50 6.54 4.79
CA ALA A 200 -6.61 7.36 4.31
C ALA A 200 -6.41 8.86 4.56
N ARG A 201 -5.63 9.25 5.57
CA ARG A 201 -5.30 10.66 5.84
C ARG A 201 -4.48 11.33 4.73
N PHE A 202 -3.81 10.53 3.90
CA PHE A 202 -2.93 10.98 2.82
C PHE A 202 -3.55 10.81 1.43
N THR A 203 -4.86 10.50 1.33
CA THR A 203 -5.52 10.15 0.06
C THR A 203 -6.80 10.95 -0.20
N LYS A 204 -6.96 12.09 0.47
CA LYS A 204 -8.18 12.91 0.39
C LYS A 204 -8.44 13.53 -1.00
N ALA A 205 -7.40 13.63 -1.83
CA ALA A 205 -7.47 14.31 -3.12
C ALA A 205 -8.01 13.43 -4.27
N TYR A 206 -8.14 12.11 -4.06
CA TYR A 206 -8.50 11.18 -5.12
C TYR A 206 -9.19 9.91 -4.57
N PRO A 207 -9.93 9.15 -5.42
CA PRO A 207 -10.43 7.83 -5.07
C PRO A 207 -9.26 6.88 -4.79
N TRP A 208 -9.27 6.26 -3.62
CA TRP A 208 -8.19 5.41 -3.14
C TRP A 208 -8.70 4.08 -2.62
N ALA A 209 -7.89 3.04 -2.85
CA ALA A 209 -8.04 1.74 -2.21
C ALA A 209 -6.69 1.19 -1.76
N HIS A 210 -6.69 0.47 -0.64
CA HIS A 210 -5.57 -0.30 -0.12
C HIS A 210 -5.87 -1.80 -0.18
N LEU A 211 -4.93 -2.59 -0.65
CA LEU A 211 -4.94 -4.05 -0.59
C LEU A 211 -3.90 -4.53 0.41
N ASP A 212 -4.34 -4.97 1.59
CA ASP A 212 -3.48 -5.67 2.54
C ASP A 212 -3.41 -7.15 2.15
N ILE A 213 -2.25 -7.54 1.60
CA ILE A 213 -1.98 -8.88 1.07
C ILE A 213 -1.09 -9.72 2.00
N ALA A 214 -0.97 -9.32 3.28
CA ALA A 214 -0.10 -10.01 4.24
C ALA A 214 -0.38 -11.50 4.34
N GLY A 215 -1.66 -11.92 4.29
CA GLY A 215 -2.06 -13.32 4.34
C GLY A 215 -2.04 -14.04 2.99
N THR A 216 -2.04 -13.32 1.87
CA THR A 216 -2.29 -13.92 0.54
C THR A 216 -1.10 -13.91 -0.39
N ALA A 217 -0.07 -13.10 -0.12
CA ALA A 217 1.08 -12.91 -1.01
C ALA A 217 2.00 -14.14 -1.11
N TRP A 218 1.98 -15.06 -0.15
CA TRP A 218 2.90 -16.19 -0.06
C TRP A 218 2.26 -17.41 0.60
N LYS A 219 2.86 -18.58 0.37
CA LYS A 219 2.51 -19.86 1.00
C LYS A 219 3.67 -20.37 1.83
N GLY A 220 3.36 -20.88 3.01
CA GLY A 220 4.33 -21.55 3.89
C GLY A 220 4.33 -23.08 3.74
N GLY A 221 5.09 -23.76 4.62
CA GLY A 221 5.12 -25.21 4.69
C GLY A 221 5.79 -25.88 3.48
N ALA A 222 5.29 -27.03 3.07
CA ALA A 222 5.87 -27.85 1.99
C ALA A 222 5.78 -27.18 0.61
N VAL A 223 4.81 -26.26 0.42
CA VAL A 223 4.57 -25.56 -0.85
C VAL A 223 5.01 -24.10 -0.81
N LYS A 224 6.09 -23.80 -0.09
CA LYS A 224 6.65 -22.45 0.01
C LYS A 224 6.75 -21.75 -1.34
N GLY A 225 6.33 -20.49 -1.39
CA GLY A 225 6.50 -19.65 -2.57
C GLY A 225 5.57 -18.44 -2.59
N ALA A 226 5.81 -17.56 -3.54
CA ALA A 226 4.91 -16.48 -3.85
C ALA A 226 3.66 -17.00 -4.54
N THR A 227 2.51 -16.38 -4.27
CA THR A 227 1.23 -16.75 -4.91
C THR A 227 1.00 -16.04 -6.23
N GLY A 228 1.68 -14.90 -6.45
CA GLY A 228 1.41 -13.98 -7.55
C GLY A 228 0.23 -13.03 -7.29
N ARG A 229 -0.46 -13.18 -6.15
CA ARG A 229 -1.55 -12.28 -5.78
C ARG A 229 -1.03 -10.89 -5.37
N PRO A 230 -1.73 -9.79 -5.69
CA PRO A 230 -3.04 -9.69 -6.33
C PRO A 230 -2.95 -9.34 -7.85
N VAL A 231 -1.98 -9.85 -8.59
CA VAL A 231 -1.82 -9.58 -10.04
C VAL A 231 -3.09 -9.91 -10.85
N PRO A 232 -3.76 -11.07 -10.64
CA PRO A 232 -5.01 -11.36 -11.36
C PRO A 232 -6.10 -10.33 -11.09
N LEU A 233 -6.33 -9.95 -9.84
CA LEU A 233 -7.33 -8.94 -9.44
C LEU A 233 -7.03 -7.59 -10.10
N LEU A 234 -5.80 -7.11 -10.01
CA LEU A 234 -5.40 -5.80 -10.55
C LEU A 234 -5.48 -5.77 -12.08
N SER A 235 -5.05 -6.84 -12.74
CA SER A 235 -5.14 -6.96 -14.20
C SER A 235 -6.59 -6.93 -14.66
N GLN A 236 -7.49 -7.67 -14.00
CA GLN A 236 -8.92 -7.66 -14.31
C GLN A 236 -9.54 -6.27 -14.10
N PHE A 237 -9.23 -5.63 -12.98
CA PHE A 237 -9.69 -4.27 -12.70
C PHE A 237 -9.28 -3.28 -13.79
N LEU A 238 -8.03 -3.33 -14.27
CA LEU A 238 -7.53 -2.45 -15.32
C LEU A 238 -8.17 -2.75 -16.69
N ILE A 239 -8.41 -4.03 -17.01
CA ILE A 239 -9.14 -4.43 -18.22
C ILE A 239 -10.57 -3.88 -18.19
N ASP A 240 -11.25 -3.94 -17.03
CA ASP A 240 -12.63 -3.45 -16.90
C ASP A 240 -12.72 -1.93 -17.02
N ARG A 241 -11.72 -1.19 -16.55
CA ARG A 241 -11.65 0.26 -16.72
C ARG A 241 -11.30 0.70 -18.15
N ALA A 242 -10.79 -0.19 -18.97
CA ALA A 242 -10.44 0.09 -20.37
C ALA A 242 -11.63 -0.05 -21.34
N LYS A 243 -12.78 -0.55 -20.86
CA LYS A 243 -14.03 -0.67 -21.61
C LYS A 243 -14.78 0.64 -21.64
#